data_8901aa0b62713b1e1276e37d6abefa62
#
_entry.id   8901aa0b62713b1e1276e37d6abefa62
#
_cell.length_a   1.000
_cell.length_b   1.000
_cell.length_c   1.000
_cell.angle_alpha   90.00
_cell.angle_beta   90.00
_cell.angle_gamma   90.00
#
_symmetry.space_group_name_H-M   'P 1'
#
loop_
_entity.id
_entity.type
_entity.pdbx_description
1 polymer ?
#
loop_
_entity_poly.entity_id
_entity_poly.type
_entity_poly.pdbx_seq_one_letter_code
_entity_poly.pdbx_strand_id
1 'polypeptide(L)'
;RPTYTATYRAALDEKNNLIALHVKAGGIPETPIHANRFPAGAINNYLAEGWEIESNITIGAFRAPRSNFIAGAEQSFLDELAEVMGKDPIAFRLELLDRAKTNPVGKNNDYDADRYAGVLKLVREKSNWNESKANVHRGVSAYFCHNSYVAEVLEIEIQKNKPVVQKVVAAVDCGIVINPDAAINMGEGAIVDGIGNAFYGEMTFKDGVPEKNNFNKYRLIRMSEAPKVIEVHFVQNDEQPTGLGEPLFPPVFAGVANALYKATGKRFYTQPFGDNMQPSGVKLENKL
;
A
#
# COMPACT_ATOMS: atom_id res chain seq x y z
N ARG A 1 5.18 13.12 -11.00
CA ARG A 1 5.84 11.94 -10.45
C ARG A 1 6.26 10.98 -11.55
N PRO A 2 7.17 10.03 -11.29
CA PRO A 2 7.47 8.94 -12.22
C PRO A 2 6.22 8.10 -12.54
N THR A 3 6.28 7.40 -13.67
CA THR A 3 5.29 6.39 -14.05
C THR A 3 5.90 5.01 -13.84
N TYR A 4 5.19 4.12 -13.16
CA TYR A 4 5.69 2.80 -12.83
C TYR A 4 4.73 1.68 -13.25
N THR A 5 5.29 0.48 -13.42
CA THR A 5 4.54 -0.77 -13.53
C THR A 5 5.25 -1.88 -12.76
N ALA A 6 4.49 -2.85 -12.26
CA ALA A 6 5.02 -3.99 -11.55
C ALA A 6 4.27 -5.28 -11.93
N THR A 7 5.00 -6.37 -12.00
CA THR A 7 4.47 -7.72 -12.14
C THR A 7 4.94 -8.56 -10.97
N TYR A 8 3.99 -9.18 -10.28
CA TYR A 8 4.25 -10.12 -9.21
C TYR A 8 3.86 -11.53 -9.64
N ARG A 9 4.67 -12.51 -9.29
CA ARG A 9 4.39 -13.93 -9.46
C ARG A 9 4.79 -14.68 -8.21
N ALA A 10 3.96 -15.61 -7.77
CA ALA A 10 4.24 -16.46 -6.63
C ALA A 10 4.05 -17.93 -6.98
N ALA A 11 4.74 -18.80 -6.27
CA ALA A 11 4.50 -20.23 -6.32
C ALA A 11 4.17 -20.76 -4.92
N LEU A 12 3.14 -21.59 -4.88
CA LEU A 12 2.73 -22.33 -3.68
C LEU A 12 3.10 -23.80 -3.85
N ASP A 13 3.43 -24.47 -2.75
CA ASP A 13 3.62 -25.93 -2.73
C ASP A 13 2.26 -26.66 -2.59
N GLU A 14 2.30 -28.00 -2.63
CA GLU A 14 1.10 -28.85 -2.49
C GLU A 14 0.38 -28.68 -1.13
N LYS A 15 1.06 -28.11 -0.14
CA LYS A 15 0.51 -27.79 1.19
C LYS A 15 0.05 -26.35 1.30
N ASN A 16 0.01 -25.64 0.17
CA ASN A 16 -0.40 -24.25 0.11
C ASN A 16 0.56 -23.27 0.85
N ASN A 17 1.86 -23.61 0.94
CA ASN A 17 2.86 -22.71 1.49
C ASN A 17 3.50 -21.87 0.38
N LEU A 18 3.75 -20.61 0.65
CA LEU A 18 4.47 -19.73 -0.26
C LEU A 18 5.97 -20.11 -0.31
N ILE A 19 6.42 -20.61 -1.46
CA ILE A 19 7.80 -21.11 -1.67
C ILE A 19 8.63 -20.22 -2.58
N ALA A 20 8.01 -19.43 -3.43
CA ALA A 20 8.71 -18.49 -4.30
C ALA A 20 7.91 -17.21 -4.55
N LEU A 21 8.62 -16.10 -4.70
CA LEU A 21 8.07 -14.81 -5.11
C LEU A 21 9.03 -14.12 -6.06
N HIS A 22 8.52 -13.73 -7.21
CA HIS A 22 9.22 -12.91 -8.18
C HIS A 22 8.49 -11.58 -8.36
N VAL A 23 9.19 -10.48 -8.15
CA VAL A 23 8.73 -9.14 -8.48
C VAL A 23 9.61 -8.56 -9.57
N LYS A 24 8.97 -8.05 -10.62
CA LYS A 24 9.63 -7.30 -11.68
C LYS A 24 8.93 -5.97 -11.83
N ALA A 25 9.64 -4.87 -11.54
CA ALA A 25 9.05 -3.54 -11.59
C ALA A 25 10.01 -2.51 -12.16
N GLY A 26 9.45 -1.54 -12.84
CA GLY A 26 10.23 -0.46 -13.41
C GLY A 26 9.35 0.69 -13.86
N GLY A 27 9.98 1.69 -14.46
CA GLY A 27 9.27 2.88 -14.88
C GLY A 27 10.12 3.91 -15.60
N ILE A 28 9.58 5.10 -15.63
CA ILE A 28 10.16 6.29 -16.25
C ILE A 28 10.32 7.36 -15.16
N PRO A 29 11.51 7.80 -14.84
CA PRO A 29 12.83 7.40 -15.37
C PRO A 29 13.56 6.38 -14.47
N GLU A 30 12.92 5.83 -13.46
CA GLU A 30 13.56 4.99 -12.43
C GLU A 30 12.76 3.72 -12.11
N THR A 31 13.43 2.72 -11.54
CA THR A 31 12.76 1.55 -10.97
C THR A 31 12.24 1.85 -9.55
N PRO A 32 11.02 1.41 -9.18
CA PRO A 32 10.51 1.55 -7.83
C PRO A 32 10.98 0.45 -6.86
N ILE A 33 11.79 -0.50 -7.31
CA ILE A 33 12.22 -1.67 -6.53
C ILE A 33 13.07 -1.28 -5.30
N HIS A 34 12.74 -1.92 -4.19
CA HIS A 34 13.52 -1.97 -2.95
C HIS A 34 13.75 -3.45 -2.61
N ALA A 35 14.80 -4.05 -3.18
CA ALA A 35 15.00 -5.50 -3.21
C ALA A 35 15.13 -6.16 -1.81
N ASN A 36 15.61 -5.42 -0.81
CA ASN A 36 15.86 -5.93 0.55
C ASN A 36 14.74 -5.60 1.54
N ARG A 37 13.65 -4.98 1.09
CA ARG A 37 12.49 -4.72 1.94
C ARG A 37 11.57 -5.95 2.00
N PHE A 38 10.72 -5.98 3.01
CA PHE A 38 9.66 -6.99 3.13
C PHE A 38 8.90 -7.13 1.79
N PRO A 39 8.61 -8.35 1.31
CA PRO A 39 8.75 -9.64 1.99
C PRO A 39 10.10 -10.37 1.78
N ALA A 40 11.16 -9.69 1.33
CA ALA A 40 12.51 -10.24 1.33
C ALA A 40 12.85 -10.78 2.73
N GLY A 41 13.63 -11.85 2.80
CA GLY A 41 13.95 -12.49 4.07
C GLY A 41 12.93 -13.53 4.54
N ALA A 42 11.68 -13.45 4.10
CA ALA A 42 10.61 -14.36 4.51
C ALA A 42 10.36 -15.52 3.52
N ILE A 43 10.91 -15.47 2.31
CA ILE A 43 10.56 -16.38 1.21
C ILE A 43 11.83 -17.03 0.66
N ASN A 44 11.86 -18.37 0.56
CA ASN A 44 13.06 -19.12 0.18
C ASN A 44 13.62 -18.74 -1.18
N ASN A 45 12.74 -18.57 -2.17
CA ASN A 45 13.10 -18.21 -3.51
C ASN A 45 12.52 -16.83 -3.83
N TYR A 46 13.26 -15.78 -3.49
CA TYR A 46 12.86 -14.41 -3.74
C TYR A 46 13.72 -13.79 -4.83
N LEU A 47 13.10 -13.21 -5.85
CA LEU A 47 13.76 -12.49 -6.93
C LEU A 47 13.10 -11.14 -7.13
N ALA A 48 13.90 -10.07 -7.06
CA ALA A 48 13.47 -8.71 -7.37
C ALA A 48 14.28 -8.16 -8.53
N GLU A 49 13.62 -7.83 -9.63
CA GLU A 49 14.21 -7.30 -10.86
C GLU A 49 13.69 -5.88 -11.12
N GLY A 50 14.61 -4.93 -11.23
CA GLY A 50 14.32 -3.56 -11.62
C GLY A 50 14.68 -3.28 -13.07
N TRP A 51 13.92 -2.40 -13.72
CA TRP A 51 14.25 -1.84 -15.04
C TRP A 51 13.81 -0.36 -15.08
N GLU A 52 14.40 0.40 -16.01
CA GLU A 52 14.10 1.81 -16.20
C GLU A 52 14.15 2.20 -17.67
N ILE A 53 13.39 3.23 -18.03
CA ILE A 53 13.39 3.81 -19.37
C ILE A 53 13.70 5.29 -19.23
N GLU A 54 14.74 5.73 -19.94
CA GLU A 54 15.05 7.16 -20.02
C GLU A 54 13.92 7.94 -20.69
N SER A 55 13.73 9.19 -20.24
CA SER A 55 12.72 10.09 -20.77
C SER A 55 13.22 11.53 -20.76
N ASN A 56 12.85 12.28 -21.80
CA ASN A 56 13.06 13.72 -21.85
C ASN A 56 11.97 14.53 -21.11
N ILE A 57 10.97 13.86 -20.53
CA ILE A 57 9.96 14.50 -19.70
C ILE A 57 10.57 14.79 -18.33
N THR A 58 10.58 16.03 -17.90
CA THR A 58 11.05 16.42 -16.57
C THR A 58 10.17 15.79 -15.49
N ILE A 59 10.79 14.99 -14.62
CA ILE A 59 10.16 14.32 -13.50
C ILE A 59 10.63 14.97 -12.21
N GLY A 60 9.70 15.27 -11.30
CA GLY A 60 9.99 15.71 -9.94
C GLY A 60 9.71 14.61 -8.91
N ALA A 61 10.34 14.73 -7.75
CA ALA A 61 10.03 13.88 -6.61
C ALA A 61 8.54 14.03 -6.22
N PHE A 62 7.95 12.94 -5.80
CA PHE A 62 6.59 12.89 -5.29
C PHE A 62 6.61 12.23 -3.90
N ARG A 63 5.69 12.62 -3.00
CA ARG A 63 5.64 12.13 -1.61
C ARG A 63 5.92 10.63 -1.51
N ALA A 64 6.84 10.22 -0.64
CA ALA A 64 7.37 8.87 -0.50
C ALA A 64 7.91 8.29 -1.82
N PRO A 65 8.97 8.86 -2.41
CA PRO A 65 9.49 8.47 -3.72
C PRO A 65 9.66 6.95 -3.84
N ARG A 66 9.26 6.40 -4.99
CA ARG A 66 9.25 4.95 -5.29
C ARG A 66 8.28 4.16 -4.41
N SER A 67 8.31 4.36 -3.09
CA SER A 67 7.40 3.72 -2.12
C SER A 67 5.93 4.04 -2.41
N ASN A 68 5.62 5.24 -2.90
CA ASN A 68 4.29 5.68 -3.28
C ASN A 68 3.60 4.87 -4.39
N PHE A 69 4.34 3.99 -5.05
CA PHE A 69 3.80 3.04 -6.02
C PHE A 69 3.97 1.60 -5.57
N ILE A 70 5.23 1.21 -5.22
CA ILE A 70 5.53 -0.21 -4.99
C ILE A 70 4.79 -0.78 -3.78
N ALA A 71 4.52 0.04 -2.76
CA ALA A 71 3.71 -0.37 -1.61
C ALA A 71 2.29 -0.77 -2.03
N GLY A 72 1.67 0.01 -2.91
CA GLY A 72 0.34 -0.30 -3.45
C GLY A 72 0.31 -1.63 -4.19
N ALA A 73 1.28 -1.86 -5.09
CA ALA A 73 1.38 -3.08 -5.87
C ALA A 73 1.70 -4.30 -4.99
N GLU A 74 2.70 -4.19 -4.11
CA GLU A 74 3.13 -5.27 -3.21
C GLU A 74 2.03 -5.69 -2.25
N GLN A 75 1.44 -4.73 -1.55
CA GLN A 75 0.48 -5.01 -0.50
C GLN A 75 -0.88 -5.47 -1.05
N SER A 76 -1.23 -5.07 -2.28
CA SER A 76 -2.39 -5.65 -2.98
C SER A 76 -2.11 -7.09 -3.38
N PHE A 77 -0.91 -7.41 -3.87
CA PHE A 77 -0.54 -8.78 -4.22
C PHE A 77 -0.46 -9.70 -3.01
N LEU A 78 0.06 -9.23 -1.87
CA LEU A 78 0.06 -10.00 -0.60
C LEU A 78 -1.37 -10.27 -0.09
N ASP A 79 -2.31 -9.34 -0.29
CA ASP A 79 -3.71 -9.57 0.03
C ASP A 79 -4.35 -10.60 -0.91
N GLU A 80 -4.02 -10.57 -2.19
CA GLU A 80 -4.44 -11.57 -3.18
C GLU A 80 -3.91 -12.96 -2.84
N LEU A 81 -2.63 -13.07 -2.45
CA LEU A 81 -2.05 -14.33 -1.97
C LEU A 81 -2.74 -14.85 -0.71
N ALA A 82 -2.99 -13.99 0.28
CA ALA A 82 -3.71 -14.39 1.48
C ALA A 82 -5.09 -14.95 1.15
N GLU A 83 -5.82 -14.32 0.21
CA GLU A 83 -7.12 -14.81 -0.28
C GLU A 83 -7.01 -16.20 -0.91
N VAL A 84 -6.06 -16.39 -1.84
CA VAL A 84 -5.82 -17.68 -2.52
C VAL A 84 -5.45 -18.78 -1.51
N MET A 85 -4.68 -18.43 -0.48
CA MET A 85 -4.25 -19.35 0.58
C MET A 85 -5.32 -19.58 1.66
N GLY A 86 -6.45 -18.87 1.61
CA GLY A 86 -7.51 -18.94 2.62
C GLY A 86 -7.08 -18.38 3.97
N LYS A 87 -6.15 -17.43 4.00
CA LYS A 87 -5.58 -16.83 5.22
C LYS A 87 -6.13 -15.43 5.46
N ASP A 88 -6.24 -15.06 6.73
CA ASP A 88 -6.44 -13.67 7.12
C ASP A 88 -5.24 -12.81 6.66
N PRO A 89 -5.43 -11.67 6.00
CA PRO A 89 -4.35 -10.90 5.42
C PRO A 89 -3.37 -10.30 6.45
N ILE A 90 -3.82 -10.02 7.68
CA ILE A 90 -2.93 -9.59 8.76
C ILE A 90 -2.14 -10.79 9.29
N ALA A 91 -2.82 -11.91 9.55
CA ALA A 91 -2.17 -13.12 10.04
C ALA A 91 -1.10 -13.63 9.05
N PHE A 92 -1.37 -13.58 7.74
CA PHE A 92 -0.41 -13.96 6.71
C PHE A 92 0.85 -13.07 6.73
N ARG A 93 0.71 -11.77 6.87
CA ARG A 93 1.86 -10.86 6.99
C ARG A 93 2.66 -11.10 8.27
N LEU A 94 1.99 -11.36 9.38
CA LEU A 94 2.65 -11.70 10.64
C LEU A 94 3.41 -13.01 10.56
N GLU A 95 2.88 -14.03 9.85
CA GLU A 95 3.57 -15.31 9.59
C GLU A 95 4.87 -15.07 8.78
N LEU A 96 4.82 -14.26 7.74
CA LEU A 96 6.00 -13.91 6.95
C LEU A 96 7.05 -13.14 7.77
N LEU A 97 6.62 -12.22 8.62
CA LEU A 97 7.53 -11.47 9.50
C LEU A 97 8.16 -12.35 10.58
N ASP A 98 7.38 -13.27 11.17
CA ASP A 98 7.92 -14.26 12.11
C ASP A 98 8.98 -15.14 11.44
N ARG A 99 8.73 -15.57 10.21
CA ARG A 99 9.71 -16.32 9.43
C ARG A 99 10.96 -15.49 9.11
N ALA A 100 10.83 -14.24 8.73
CA ALA A 100 11.96 -13.34 8.48
C ALA A 100 12.81 -13.12 9.73
N LYS A 101 12.20 -13.19 10.92
CA LYS A 101 12.89 -13.10 12.21
C LYS A 101 13.56 -14.41 12.61
N THR A 102 12.81 -15.52 12.58
CA THR A 102 13.24 -16.80 13.17
C THR A 102 14.11 -17.64 12.25
N ASN A 103 13.89 -17.54 10.95
CA ASN A 103 14.63 -18.28 9.92
C ASN A 103 14.82 -17.40 8.65
N PRO A 104 15.57 -16.28 8.76
CA PRO A 104 15.72 -15.33 7.66
C PRO A 104 16.41 -15.95 6.45
N VAL A 105 15.92 -15.60 5.27
CA VAL A 105 16.55 -15.92 3.99
C VAL A 105 17.35 -14.71 3.54
N GLY A 106 18.61 -14.93 3.12
CA GLY A 106 19.52 -13.84 2.75
C GLY A 106 20.15 -13.17 3.96
N LYS A 107 20.90 -12.08 3.72
CA LYS A 107 21.74 -11.46 4.76
C LYS A 107 21.49 -9.96 4.97
N ASN A 108 20.72 -9.32 4.12
CA ASN A 108 20.65 -7.85 4.07
C ASN A 108 19.20 -7.35 4.00
N ASN A 109 18.37 -7.77 4.95
CA ASN A 109 17.00 -7.22 5.02
C ASN A 109 17.06 -5.80 5.64
N ASP A 110 16.42 -4.84 4.98
CA ASP A 110 16.45 -3.42 5.35
C ASP A 110 15.34 -3.03 6.34
N TYR A 111 14.80 -3.98 7.10
CA TYR A 111 13.72 -3.74 8.05
C TYR A 111 13.86 -4.58 9.32
N ASP A 112 13.27 -4.10 10.40
CA ASP A 112 13.08 -4.82 11.65
C ASP A 112 11.72 -5.52 11.65
N ALA A 113 11.73 -6.85 11.73
CA ALA A 113 10.52 -7.66 11.66
C ALA A 113 9.62 -7.50 12.90
N ASP A 114 10.19 -7.25 14.09
CA ASP A 114 9.42 -7.04 15.31
C ASP A 114 8.67 -5.70 15.29
N ARG A 115 9.34 -4.63 14.87
CA ARG A 115 8.73 -3.31 14.70
C ARG A 115 7.62 -3.35 13.66
N TYR A 116 7.86 -4.04 12.54
CA TYR A 116 6.85 -4.18 11.50
C TYR A 116 5.65 -5.02 11.98
N ALA A 117 5.89 -6.12 12.69
CA ALA A 117 4.83 -6.91 13.31
C ALA A 117 4.07 -6.11 14.38
N GLY A 118 4.77 -5.22 15.08
CA GLY A 118 4.18 -4.32 16.09
C GLY A 118 3.06 -3.45 15.52
N VAL A 119 3.27 -2.78 14.39
CA VAL A 119 2.23 -1.96 13.76
C VAL A 119 1.06 -2.79 13.24
N LEU A 120 1.30 -4.01 12.71
CA LEU A 120 0.23 -4.90 12.28
C LEU A 120 -0.63 -5.40 13.44
N LYS A 121 -0.03 -5.70 14.58
CA LYS A 121 -0.74 -6.10 15.80
C LYS A 121 -1.57 -4.93 16.35
N LEU A 122 -0.98 -3.73 16.40
CA LEU A 122 -1.64 -2.53 16.90
C LEU A 122 -2.83 -2.13 16.01
N VAL A 123 -2.67 -2.12 14.68
CA VAL A 123 -3.78 -1.79 13.77
C VAL A 123 -4.90 -2.82 13.84
N ARG A 124 -4.57 -4.12 14.00
CA ARG A 124 -5.55 -5.20 14.20
C ARG A 124 -6.42 -4.95 15.43
N GLU A 125 -5.79 -4.57 16.55
CA GLU A 125 -6.47 -4.23 17.80
C GLU A 125 -7.33 -2.98 17.65
N LYS A 126 -6.75 -1.87 17.23
CA LYS A 126 -7.42 -0.55 17.19
C LYS A 126 -8.53 -0.47 16.15
N SER A 127 -8.44 -1.22 15.06
CA SER A 127 -9.51 -1.30 14.07
C SER A 127 -10.63 -2.28 14.42
N ASN A 128 -10.49 -3.06 15.50
CA ASN A 128 -11.37 -4.20 15.81
C ASN A 128 -11.49 -5.13 14.57
N TRP A 129 -10.35 -5.51 13.99
CA TRP A 129 -10.29 -6.19 12.68
C TRP A 129 -11.19 -7.42 12.55
N ASN A 130 -11.35 -8.17 13.64
CA ASN A 130 -12.15 -9.40 13.65
C ASN A 130 -13.67 -9.16 13.68
N GLU A 131 -14.12 -7.92 13.91
CA GLU A 131 -15.54 -7.58 13.93
C GLU A 131 -16.03 -7.26 12.51
N SER A 132 -17.11 -7.90 12.08
CA SER A 132 -17.78 -7.55 10.83
C SER A 132 -18.77 -6.41 11.04
N LYS A 133 -18.82 -5.47 10.10
CA LYS A 133 -19.83 -4.40 10.06
C LYS A 133 -20.62 -4.50 8.78
N ALA A 134 -21.94 -4.40 8.87
CA ALA A 134 -22.80 -4.44 7.70
C ALA A 134 -22.47 -3.30 6.73
N ASN A 135 -22.41 -3.60 5.44
CA ASN A 135 -22.10 -2.65 4.34
C ASN A 135 -20.74 -1.96 4.41
N VAL A 136 -19.85 -2.37 5.32
CA VAL A 136 -18.48 -1.85 5.42
C VAL A 136 -17.50 -2.88 4.88
N HIS A 137 -16.68 -2.46 3.93
CA HIS A 137 -15.65 -3.30 3.32
C HIS A 137 -14.28 -2.81 3.77
N ARG A 138 -13.46 -3.72 4.28
CA ARG A 138 -12.17 -3.40 4.89
C ARG A 138 -11.01 -3.87 4.03
N GLY A 139 -10.02 -3.02 3.87
CA GLY A 139 -8.73 -3.35 3.30
C GLY A 139 -7.61 -3.03 4.27
N VAL A 140 -6.67 -3.95 4.42
CA VAL A 140 -5.46 -3.74 5.20
C VAL A 140 -4.25 -3.61 4.28
N SER A 141 -3.32 -2.78 4.70
CA SER A 141 -2.02 -2.59 4.07
C SER A 141 -0.98 -2.23 5.13
N ALA A 142 0.27 -2.56 4.88
CA ALA A 142 1.36 -2.15 5.76
C ALA A 142 2.62 -1.94 4.94
N TYR A 143 3.43 -0.94 5.30
CA TYR A 143 4.66 -0.66 4.57
C TYR A 143 5.75 -0.03 5.45
N PHE A 144 6.99 -0.21 5.04
CA PHE A 144 8.19 0.36 5.65
C PHE A 144 8.84 1.35 4.69
N CYS A 145 8.96 2.60 5.12
CA CYS A 145 9.76 3.60 4.40
C CYS A 145 10.21 4.71 5.35
N HIS A 146 11.29 5.41 5.00
CA HIS A 146 11.89 6.47 5.82
C HIS A 146 12.18 6.04 7.27
N ASN A 147 12.59 4.78 7.45
CA ASN A 147 12.89 4.12 8.73
C ASN A 147 11.69 4.05 9.70
N SER A 148 10.48 4.22 9.19
CA SER A 148 9.22 4.08 9.95
C SER A 148 8.36 2.97 9.38
N TYR A 149 7.57 2.34 10.25
CA TYR A 149 6.65 1.27 9.92
C TYR A 149 5.23 1.78 10.06
N VAL A 150 4.39 1.45 9.12
CA VAL A 150 2.97 1.84 9.14
C VAL A 150 2.11 0.66 8.73
N ALA A 151 1.00 0.46 9.43
CA ALA A 151 -0.09 -0.41 9.01
C ALA A 151 -1.40 0.37 9.05
N GLU A 152 -2.26 0.15 8.05
CA GLU A 152 -3.53 0.85 7.92
C GLU A 152 -4.66 -0.11 7.62
N VAL A 153 -5.81 0.13 8.24
CA VAL A 153 -7.10 -0.47 7.88
C VAL A 153 -8.02 0.64 7.41
N LEU A 154 -8.48 0.51 6.16
CA LEU A 154 -9.44 1.43 5.55
C LEU A 154 -10.82 0.78 5.48
N GLU A 155 -11.84 1.52 5.90
CA GLU A 155 -13.24 1.13 5.81
C GLU A 155 -13.92 1.89 4.66
N ILE A 156 -14.44 1.15 3.67
CA ILE A 156 -15.12 1.70 2.50
C ILE A 156 -16.58 1.25 2.49
N GLU A 157 -17.47 2.16 2.14
CA GLU A 157 -18.86 1.87 1.77
C GLU A 157 -19.10 2.23 0.31
N ILE A 158 -20.01 1.51 -0.34
CA ILE A 158 -20.49 1.89 -1.68
C ILE A 158 -21.76 2.72 -1.52
N GLN A 159 -21.67 4.00 -1.78
CA GLN A 159 -22.77 4.96 -1.71
C GLN A 159 -23.10 5.49 -3.12
N LYS A 160 -24.32 5.29 -3.59
CA LYS A 160 -24.76 5.72 -4.95
C LYS A 160 -23.81 5.23 -6.06
N ASN A 161 -23.38 3.97 -5.97
CA ASN A 161 -22.43 3.32 -6.88
C ASN A 161 -21.01 3.96 -6.88
N LYS A 162 -20.65 4.68 -5.83
CA LYS A 162 -19.30 5.24 -5.64
C LYS A 162 -18.70 4.77 -4.33
N PRO A 163 -17.39 4.46 -4.30
CA PRO A 163 -16.70 4.15 -3.06
C PRO A 163 -16.51 5.43 -2.23
N VAL A 164 -16.76 5.32 -0.95
CA VAL A 164 -16.54 6.37 0.02
C VAL A 164 -15.74 5.79 1.18
N VAL A 165 -14.55 6.33 1.41
CA VAL A 165 -13.75 5.96 2.58
C VAL A 165 -14.35 6.62 3.81
N GLN A 166 -14.90 5.83 4.73
CA GLN A 166 -15.58 6.34 5.93
C GLN A 166 -14.64 6.52 7.10
N LYS A 167 -13.74 5.55 7.27
CA LYS A 167 -12.81 5.52 8.40
C LYS A 167 -11.46 4.96 7.97
N VAL A 168 -10.39 5.49 8.58
CA VAL A 168 -9.06 4.92 8.51
C VAL A 168 -8.51 4.79 9.93
N VAL A 169 -7.96 3.62 10.22
CA VAL A 169 -7.20 3.38 11.46
C VAL A 169 -5.77 3.08 11.03
N ALA A 170 -4.83 3.88 11.51
CA ALA A 170 -3.40 3.74 11.24
C ALA A 170 -2.63 3.44 12.53
N ALA A 171 -1.69 2.53 12.44
CA ALA A 171 -0.70 2.24 13.47
C ALA A 171 0.69 2.57 12.92
N VAL A 172 1.47 3.30 13.70
CA VAL A 172 2.77 3.85 13.28
C VAL A 172 3.83 3.52 14.32
N ASP A 173 4.98 3.07 13.85
CA ASP A 173 6.21 3.02 14.61
C ASP A 173 7.24 3.93 13.94
N CYS A 174 7.42 5.12 14.51
CA CYS A 174 8.41 6.12 14.08
C CYS A 174 9.42 6.44 15.21
N GLY A 175 9.59 5.53 16.16
CA GLY A 175 10.37 5.79 17.36
C GLY A 175 9.64 6.73 18.32
N ILE A 176 10.40 7.46 19.13
CA ILE A 176 9.89 8.45 20.08
C ILE A 176 9.10 9.54 19.34
N VAL A 177 7.85 9.75 19.73
CA VAL A 177 7.00 10.81 19.18
C VAL A 177 7.21 12.10 19.96
N ILE A 178 7.93 13.05 19.36
CA ILE A 178 8.32 14.30 20.04
C ILE A 178 7.14 15.22 20.30
N ASN A 179 6.23 15.33 19.34
CA ASN A 179 5.00 16.14 19.44
C ASN A 179 3.80 15.33 18.93
N PRO A 180 3.02 14.69 19.82
CA PRO A 180 1.92 13.82 19.43
C PRO A 180 0.85 14.50 18.58
N ASP A 181 0.45 15.74 18.90
CA ASP A 181 -0.59 16.44 18.15
C ASP A 181 -0.14 16.76 16.73
N ALA A 182 1.10 17.24 16.57
CA ALA A 182 1.67 17.48 15.25
C ALA A 182 1.86 16.17 14.45
N ALA A 183 2.23 15.09 15.13
CA ALA A 183 2.41 13.78 14.52
C ALA A 183 1.08 13.20 13.99
N ILE A 184 0.00 13.31 14.78
CA ILE A 184 -1.36 12.91 14.37
C ILE A 184 -1.78 13.71 13.14
N ASN A 185 -1.69 15.04 13.19
CA ASN A 185 -2.07 15.92 12.09
C ASN A 185 -1.29 15.62 10.79
N MET A 186 0.01 15.31 10.92
CA MET A 186 0.84 14.91 9.79
C MET A 186 0.38 13.58 9.18
N GLY A 187 0.02 12.61 10.04
CA GLY A 187 -0.52 11.31 9.62
C GLY A 187 -1.86 11.44 8.90
N GLU A 188 -2.79 12.20 9.47
CA GLU A 188 -4.10 12.48 8.86
C GLU A 188 -3.94 13.13 7.47
N GLY A 189 -3.06 14.11 7.35
CA GLY A 189 -2.76 14.77 6.08
C GLY A 189 -2.16 13.80 5.04
N ALA A 190 -1.29 12.87 5.46
CA ALA A 190 -0.72 11.86 4.57
C ALA A 190 -1.78 10.87 4.06
N ILE A 191 -2.67 10.43 4.93
CA ILE A 191 -3.77 9.52 4.59
C ILE A 191 -4.75 10.18 3.60
N VAL A 192 -5.17 11.41 3.87
CA VAL A 192 -6.07 12.16 2.95
C VAL A 192 -5.43 12.36 1.59
N ASP A 193 -4.16 12.75 1.55
CA ASP A 193 -3.40 12.88 0.31
C ASP A 193 -3.31 11.55 -0.45
N GLY A 194 -3.02 10.45 0.26
CA GLY A 194 -2.98 9.09 -0.29
C GLY A 194 -4.32 8.67 -0.92
N ILE A 195 -5.44 8.92 -0.24
CA ILE A 195 -6.78 8.63 -0.75
C ILE A 195 -7.06 9.46 -2.01
N GLY A 196 -6.72 10.76 -1.98
CA GLY A 196 -6.87 11.64 -3.13
C GLY A 196 -6.09 11.15 -4.34
N ASN A 197 -4.86 10.71 -4.13
CA ASN A 197 -4.03 10.15 -5.20
C ASN A 197 -4.53 8.79 -5.69
N ALA A 198 -5.00 7.92 -4.79
CA ALA A 198 -5.54 6.61 -5.16
C ALA A 198 -6.78 6.73 -6.08
N PHE A 199 -7.64 7.72 -5.84
CA PHE A 199 -8.86 7.88 -6.63
C PHE A 199 -8.73 8.85 -7.82
N TYR A 200 -7.82 9.84 -7.77
CA TYR A 200 -7.83 10.96 -8.74
C TYR A 200 -6.45 11.30 -9.31
N GLY A 201 -5.36 10.80 -8.69
CA GLY A 201 -3.99 11.21 -9.01
C GLY A 201 -3.49 10.71 -10.35
N GLU A 202 -3.73 11.47 -11.41
CA GLU A 202 -3.33 11.13 -12.77
C GLU A 202 -2.80 12.35 -13.54
N MET A 203 -1.74 12.15 -14.32
CA MET A 203 -1.26 13.10 -15.32
C MET A 203 -1.19 12.40 -16.68
N THR A 204 -2.04 12.79 -17.59
CA THR A 204 -2.08 12.30 -18.97
C THR A 204 -1.34 13.24 -19.91
N PHE A 205 -0.82 12.66 -21.00
CA PHE A 205 -0.11 13.40 -22.04
C PHE A 205 -0.75 13.13 -23.40
N LYS A 206 -0.85 14.17 -24.20
CA LYS A 206 -1.23 14.08 -25.61
C LYS A 206 -0.15 14.75 -26.44
N ASP A 207 0.40 14.03 -27.41
CA ASP A 207 1.46 14.52 -28.29
C ASP A 207 2.65 15.15 -27.53
N GLY A 208 3.03 14.54 -26.38
CA GLY A 208 4.12 15.02 -25.53
C GLY A 208 3.76 16.19 -24.60
N VAL A 209 2.53 16.69 -24.65
CA VAL A 209 2.06 17.82 -23.83
C VAL A 209 1.18 17.32 -22.68
N PRO A 210 1.42 17.76 -21.42
CA PRO A 210 0.56 17.39 -20.30
C PRO A 210 -0.84 18.02 -20.46
N GLU A 211 -1.89 17.18 -20.40
CA GLU A 211 -3.27 17.64 -20.54
C GLU A 211 -3.75 18.40 -19.30
N LYS A 212 -3.29 18.01 -18.11
CA LYS A 212 -3.59 18.66 -16.84
C LYS A 212 -2.48 19.68 -16.48
N ASN A 213 -2.37 20.72 -17.26
CA ASN A 213 -1.25 21.66 -17.23
C ASN A 213 -1.37 22.82 -16.22
N ASN A 214 -2.42 22.81 -15.37
CA ASN A 214 -2.60 23.80 -14.30
C ASN A 214 -3.49 23.24 -13.18
N PHE A 215 -3.49 23.87 -12.01
CA PHE A 215 -4.24 23.49 -10.80
C PHE A 215 -5.76 23.36 -11.01
N ASN A 216 -6.35 24.12 -11.90
CA ASN A 216 -7.78 24.03 -12.24
C ASN A 216 -8.13 22.77 -13.04
N LYS A 217 -7.14 22.10 -13.63
CA LYS A 217 -7.31 20.85 -14.39
C LYS A 217 -6.84 19.60 -13.62
N TYR A 218 -5.91 19.75 -12.68
CA TYR A 218 -5.44 18.67 -11.86
C TYR A 218 -6.32 18.54 -10.61
N ARG A 219 -7.11 17.46 -10.56
CA ARG A 219 -8.05 17.22 -9.47
C ARG A 219 -7.32 16.74 -8.22
N LEU A 220 -7.58 17.42 -7.10
CA LEU A 220 -7.25 16.96 -5.75
C LEU A 220 -8.52 16.54 -5.00
N ILE A 221 -8.39 15.70 -3.98
CA ILE A 221 -9.45 15.36 -3.05
C ILE A 221 -10.01 16.63 -2.41
N ARG A 222 -11.31 16.68 -2.18
CA ARG A 222 -11.97 17.78 -1.49
C ARG A 222 -12.28 17.40 -0.05
N MET A 223 -12.43 18.37 0.83
CA MET A 223 -12.76 18.17 2.25
C MET A 223 -14.00 17.29 2.45
N SER A 224 -15.00 17.43 1.59
CA SER A 224 -16.22 16.61 1.64
C SER A 224 -16.03 15.15 1.21
N GLU A 225 -14.89 14.81 0.63
CA GLU A 225 -14.52 13.46 0.16
C GLU A 225 -13.52 12.78 1.12
N ALA A 226 -12.95 13.54 2.05
CA ALA A 226 -12.07 13.01 3.07
C ALA A 226 -12.83 12.07 4.03
N PRO A 227 -12.16 11.07 4.61
CA PRO A 227 -12.75 10.22 5.64
C PRO A 227 -13.30 11.04 6.79
N LYS A 228 -14.44 10.63 7.36
CA LYS A 228 -15.03 11.29 8.52
C LYS A 228 -14.21 11.06 9.80
N VAL A 229 -13.51 9.92 9.84
CA VAL A 229 -12.73 9.51 11.01
C VAL A 229 -11.38 8.99 10.52
N ILE A 230 -10.32 9.58 11.05
CA ILE A 230 -8.95 9.06 10.92
C ILE A 230 -8.39 8.93 12.33
N GLU A 231 -7.94 7.73 12.67
CA GLU A 231 -7.32 7.44 13.96
C GLU A 231 -5.86 7.06 13.72
N VAL A 232 -4.93 7.76 14.34
CA VAL A 232 -3.49 7.49 14.26
C VAL A 232 -3.00 7.05 15.64
N HIS A 233 -2.47 5.83 15.74
CA HIS A 233 -1.97 5.22 16.95
C HIS A 233 -0.47 4.96 16.81
N PHE A 234 0.30 5.30 17.85
CA PHE A 234 1.75 5.10 17.84
C PHE A 234 2.16 3.91 18.70
N VAL A 235 3.05 3.08 18.17
CA VAL A 235 3.77 2.07 18.96
C VAL A 235 4.71 2.79 19.91
N GLN A 236 4.61 2.47 21.19
CA GLN A 236 5.49 3.06 22.21
C GLN A 236 6.79 2.27 22.28
N ASN A 237 7.90 2.94 22.09
CA ASN A 237 9.27 2.40 22.22
C ASN A 237 10.26 3.55 22.46
N ASP A 238 11.54 3.19 22.71
CA ASP A 238 12.61 4.13 23.00
C ASP A 238 13.57 4.32 21.79
N GLU A 239 13.12 3.93 20.59
CA GLU A 239 13.89 4.08 19.36
C GLU A 239 14.04 5.56 18.98
N GLN A 240 15.12 5.88 18.28
CA GLN A 240 15.32 7.24 17.78
C GLN A 240 14.18 7.66 16.85
N PRO A 241 13.74 8.93 16.89
CA PRO A 241 12.73 9.45 15.99
C PRO A 241 13.12 9.25 14.52
N THR A 242 12.15 8.80 13.71
CA THR A 242 12.32 8.55 12.29
C THR A 242 11.31 9.33 11.44
N GLY A 243 11.32 9.16 10.12
CA GLY A 243 10.44 9.91 9.21
C GLY A 243 8.97 9.69 9.49
N LEU A 244 8.16 10.76 9.50
CA LEU A 244 6.71 10.69 9.70
C LEU A 244 5.90 11.41 8.61
N GLY A 245 6.49 12.36 7.90
CA GLY A 245 5.80 13.15 6.88
C GLY A 245 5.33 12.36 5.66
N GLU A 246 5.93 11.21 5.39
CA GLU A 246 5.71 10.39 4.19
C GLU A 246 5.21 8.96 4.46
N PRO A 247 5.59 8.27 5.55
CA PRO A 247 5.32 6.84 5.72
C PRO A 247 3.86 6.42 5.70
N LEU A 248 2.93 7.28 6.13
CA LEU A 248 1.50 6.99 6.10
C LEU A 248 0.85 7.17 4.71
N PHE A 249 1.59 7.63 3.71
CA PHE A 249 1.07 7.81 2.35
C PHE A 249 1.05 6.51 1.52
N PRO A 250 2.14 5.70 1.47
CA PRO A 250 2.21 4.52 0.61
C PRO A 250 1.20 3.40 0.92
N PRO A 251 0.89 3.06 2.19
CA PRO A 251 -0.05 1.96 2.48
C PRO A 251 -1.48 2.24 2.02
N VAL A 252 -1.88 3.52 1.93
CA VAL A 252 -3.25 3.91 1.54
C VAL A 252 -3.67 3.27 0.22
N PHE A 253 -2.78 3.20 -0.77
CA PHE A 253 -3.13 2.69 -2.11
C PHE A 253 -3.62 1.24 -2.08
N ALA A 254 -2.89 0.36 -1.41
CA ALA A 254 -3.31 -1.03 -1.28
C ALA A 254 -4.49 -1.17 -0.31
N GLY A 255 -4.55 -0.39 0.76
CA GLY A 255 -5.69 -0.38 1.66
C GLY A 255 -7.00 -0.08 0.93
N VAL A 256 -6.99 0.95 0.04
CA VAL A 256 -8.13 1.26 -0.84
C VAL A 256 -8.41 0.11 -1.81
N ALA A 257 -7.40 -0.39 -2.54
CA ALA A 257 -7.59 -1.45 -3.53
C ALA A 257 -8.15 -2.74 -2.92
N ASN A 258 -7.66 -3.14 -1.73
CA ASN A 258 -8.10 -4.33 -1.03
C ASN A 258 -9.53 -4.19 -0.49
N ALA A 259 -9.89 -3.00 0.03
CA ALA A 259 -11.27 -2.72 0.43
C ALA A 259 -12.23 -2.69 -0.77
N LEU A 260 -11.82 -2.13 -1.90
CA LEU A 260 -12.59 -2.17 -3.16
C LEU A 260 -12.80 -3.60 -3.65
N TYR A 261 -11.78 -4.46 -3.54
CA TYR A 261 -11.95 -5.89 -3.85
C TYR A 261 -13.01 -6.55 -2.96
N LYS A 262 -12.98 -6.32 -1.65
CA LYS A 262 -14.00 -6.85 -0.73
C LYS A 262 -15.41 -6.31 -1.03
N ALA A 263 -15.51 -5.09 -1.57
CA ALA A 263 -16.77 -4.48 -1.95
C ALA A 263 -17.34 -4.98 -3.29
N THR A 264 -16.47 -5.33 -4.24
CA THR A 264 -16.86 -5.54 -5.65
C THR A 264 -16.57 -6.93 -6.19
N GLY A 265 -15.72 -7.70 -5.52
CA GLY A 265 -15.18 -8.97 -6.02
C GLY A 265 -14.18 -8.82 -7.17
N LYS A 266 -13.73 -7.58 -7.48
CA LYS A 266 -12.78 -7.30 -8.57
C LYS A 266 -11.49 -6.71 -8.04
N ARG A 267 -10.34 -7.20 -8.53
CA ARG A 267 -9.03 -6.61 -8.25
C ARG A 267 -8.77 -5.39 -9.15
N PHE A 268 -8.13 -4.38 -8.56
CA PHE A 268 -7.81 -3.11 -9.23
C PHE A 268 -6.29 -3.01 -9.38
N TYR A 269 -5.81 -3.09 -10.62
CA TYR A 269 -4.37 -3.10 -10.94
C TYR A 269 -3.88 -1.78 -11.56
N THR A 270 -4.78 -0.85 -11.84
CA THR A 270 -4.43 0.43 -12.47
C THR A 270 -4.96 1.59 -11.65
N GLN A 271 -4.10 2.55 -11.33
CA GLN A 271 -4.46 3.82 -10.71
C GLN A 271 -4.61 4.92 -11.77
N PRO A 272 -5.49 5.89 -11.52
CA PRO A 272 -6.37 6.04 -10.37
C PRO A 272 -7.56 5.07 -10.39
N PHE A 273 -8.04 4.68 -9.21
CA PHE A 273 -9.14 3.72 -9.10
C PHE A 273 -10.50 4.32 -9.44
N GLY A 274 -10.66 5.65 -9.32
CA GLY A 274 -11.95 6.33 -9.50
C GLY A 274 -12.59 6.11 -10.87
N ASP A 275 -11.79 6.17 -11.94
CA ASP A 275 -12.26 5.98 -13.32
C ASP A 275 -12.35 4.51 -13.73
N ASN A 276 -11.64 3.61 -13.02
CA ASN A 276 -11.60 2.17 -13.29
C ASN A 276 -12.76 1.39 -12.64
N MET A 277 -13.65 2.04 -11.91
CA MET A 277 -14.86 1.41 -11.36
C MET A 277 -15.95 1.13 -12.39
N GLN A 278 -15.86 1.68 -13.59
CA GLN A 278 -16.69 1.28 -14.73
C GLN A 278 -16.34 -0.18 -15.12
N PRO A 279 -17.31 -1.02 -15.49
CA PRO A 279 -17.03 -2.38 -15.92
C PRO A 279 -16.28 -2.35 -17.26
N SER A 280 -14.98 -2.20 -17.23
CA SER A 280 -14.14 -2.47 -18.39
C SER A 280 -14.18 -3.97 -18.63
N GLY A 281 -14.70 -4.38 -19.79
CA GLY A 281 -14.81 -5.77 -20.20
C GLY A 281 -13.46 -6.41 -20.50
N VAL A 282 -12.58 -6.49 -19.52
CA VAL A 282 -11.38 -7.33 -19.58
C VAL A 282 -11.81 -8.75 -19.21
N LYS A 283 -11.97 -9.61 -20.21
CA LYS A 283 -12.06 -11.05 -20.01
C LYS A 283 -10.72 -11.51 -19.44
N LEU A 284 -10.70 -11.95 -18.20
CA LEU A 284 -9.62 -12.76 -17.68
C LEU A 284 -9.64 -14.09 -18.45
N GLU A 285 -8.74 -14.27 -19.39
CA GLU A 285 -8.44 -15.59 -19.93
C GLU A 285 -7.69 -16.38 -18.84
N ASN A 286 -8.40 -17.30 -18.21
CA ASN A 286 -7.79 -18.36 -17.42
C ASN A 286 -6.94 -19.21 -18.34
N LYS A 287 -5.62 -18.99 -18.36
CA LYS A 287 -4.65 -19.97 -18.84
C LYS A 287 -3.94 -20.54 -17.63
N LEU A 288 -4.35 -21.77 -17.28
CA LEU A 288 -3.59 -22.71 -16.49
C LEU A 288 -2.24 -23.00 -17.17
#